data_3d49059f5d238a4bd14704cf8d3e9cf7
#
_entry.id   3d49059f5d238a4bd14704cf8d3e9cf7
#
_cell.length_a   1.000
_cell.length_b   1.000
_cell.length_c   1.000
_cell.angle_alpha   90.00
_cell.angle_beta   90.00
_cell.angle_gamma   90.00
#
_symmetry.space_group_name_H-M   'P 1'
#
loop_
_entity.id
_entity.type
_entity.pdbx_description
1 polymer ?
#
loop_
_entity_poly.entity_id
_entity_poly.type
_entity_poly.pdbx_seq_one_letter_code
_entity_poly.pdbx_strand_id
1 'polypeptide(L)'
;MPEASQNGVDAAIGILCALAAANGSARGSVLACQLNIPRASFHRIARVLADAGLLTIERGLLRVGPACAAFIAANAADLARQDARREQRARGRNGPQPVPVLSLEPEAPLVLSPPVQRRRSRRLRIGFSNTSMGNPWRVALVHSIEHAAANLGDEIEWLRVRHAGGSRKQQVADIQALVDEGVDGLLVSSTIPDAVAEAVAGAMARDVAVVLVERGVSAEVPHTSFVTADDAVIGRTTALWLAETLKGEGGVVLLSGRADAVPAQLRLAAAREVFARFPGIEILDTIWTDWERNRARRSVSEAIARWGDSIAGVWCDSGQQGVGSIEAFVEAGYGPGTIPPHTGGDINLCYKLAIRHQVRMVATDYPPAMGLRAVEALHASLAGNWVPRFIDVPSDVVLSRGAATRSVRSNLVLDDHVRWDLPDNLILGSGLGPSYNPRAFRIRYPGNVYNRSAAPQVLL
;
A
#
# COMPACT_ATOMS: atom_id res chain seq x y z
N MET A 1 -31.83 -8.87 -18.63
CA MET A 1 -31.43 -10.08 -17.91
C MET A 1 -29.93 -10.40 -18.09
N PRO A 2 -28.99 -9.54 -17.67
CA PRO A 2 -27.56 -9.84 -17.59
C PRO A 2 -27.07 -10.21 -16.18
N GLU A 3 -27.77 -9.87 -15.10
CA GLU A 3 -27.29 -10.07 -13.72
C GLU A 3 -27.18 -11.53 -13.26
N ALA A 4 -27.95 -12.45 -13.83
CA ALA A 4 -27.89 -13.87 -13.45
C ALA A 4 -26.65 -14.61 -13.98
N SER A 5 -25.93 -14.09 -14.99
CA SER A 5 -24.73 -14.69 -15.54
C SER A 5 -23.47 -14.29 -14.74
N GLN A 6 -23.42 -13.06 -14.21
CA GLN A 6 -22.28 -12.55 -13.43
C GLN A 6 -22.14 -13.29 -12.11
N ASN A 7 -23.25 -13.51 -11.39
CA ASN A 7 -23.25 -14.30 -10.15
C ASN A 7 -22.76 -15.75 -10.31
N GLY A 8 -22.92 -16.34 -11.50
CA GLY A 8 -22.46 -17.70 -11.78
C GLY A 8 -20.94 -17.78 -12.00
N VAL A 9 -20.35 -16.77 -12.62
CA VAL A 9 -18.90 -16.67 -12.87
C VAL A 9 -18.17 -16.39 -11.56
N ASP A 10 -18.65 -15.45 -10.75
CA ASP A 10 -18.07 -15.12 -9.46
C ASP A 10 -18.08 -16.31 -8.50
N ALA A 11 -19.17 -17.07 -8.49
CA ALA A 11 -19.27 -18.30 -7.72
C ALA A 11 -18.31 -19.40 -8.22
N ALA A 12 -18.10 -19.52 -9.53
CA ALA A 12 -17.16 -20.47 -10.11
C ALA A 12 -15.70 -20.12 -9.75
N ILE A 13 -15.34 -18.84 -9.85
CA ILE A 13 -14.03 -18.33 -9.43
C ILE A 13 -13.86 -18.58 -7.92
N GLY A 14 -14.86 -18.25 -7.10
CA GLY A 14 -14.84 -18.49 -5.66
C GLY A 14 -14.57 -19.95 -5.29
N ILE A 15 -15.20 -20.91 -5.99
CA ILE A 15 -14.98 -22.34 -5.78
C ILE A 15 -13.52 -22.73 -6.10
N LEU A 16 -12.97 -22.27 -7.22
CA LEU A 16 -11.59 -22.56 -7.61
C LEU A 16 -10.58 -21.95 -6.63
N CYS A 17 -10.79 -20.70 -6.21
CA CYS A 17 -9.95 -20.02 -5.22
C CYS A 17 -9.99 -20.72 -3.84
N ALA A 18 -11.18 -21.08 -3.36
CA ALA A 18 -11.34 -21.79 -2.09
C ALA A 18 -10.73 -23.21 -2.14
N LEU A 19 -10.78 -23.87 -3.30
CA LEU A 19 -10.14 -25.16 -3.51
C LEU A 19 -8.61 -25.03 -3.52
N ALA A 20 -8.06 -23.98 -4.13
CA ALA A 20 -6.63 -23.67 -4.11
C ALA A 20 -6.16 -23.40 -2.68
N ALA A 21 -6.90 -22.59 -1.90
CA ALA A 21 -6.62 -22.32 -0.49
C ALA A 21 -6.67 -23.57 0.41
N ALA A 22 -7.41 -24.60 -0.01
CA ALA A 22 -7.50 -25.91 0.66
C ALA A 22 -6.46 -26.92 0.15
N ASN A 23 -5.29 -26.47 -0.32
CA ASN A 23 -4.23 -27.30 -0.91
C ASN A 23 -4.71 -28.21 -2.04
N GLY A 24 -5.62 -27.70 -2.87
CA GLY A 24 -6.12 -28.36 -4.07
C GLY A 24 -7.19 -29.43 -3.83
N SER A 25 -7.66 -29.65 -2.59
CA SER A 25 -8.74 -30.60 -2.31
C SER A 25 -9.60 -30.19 -1.10
N ALA A 26 -10.94 -30.26 -1.25
CA ALA A 26 -11.87 -29.99 -0.18
C ALA A 26 -13.23 -30.69 -0.40
N ARG A 27 -13.98 -30.91 0.69
CA ARG A 27 -15.36 -31.43 0.57
C ARG A 27 -16.28 -30.34 0.04
N GLY A 28 -17.08 -30.67 -0.98
CA GLY A 28 -18.01 -29.73 -1.63
C GLY A 28 -19.04 -29.13 -0.66
N SER A 29 -19.48 -29.88 0.36
CA SER A 29 -20.38 -29.38 1.40
C SER A 29 -19.73 -28.29 2.29
N VAL A 30 -18.42 -28.40 2.54
CA VAL A 30 -17.64 -27.41 3.29
C VAL A 30 -17.48 -26.15 2.46
N LEU A 31 -17.07 -26.28 1.20
CA LEU A 31 -16.90 -25.14 0.29
C LEU A 31 -18.24 -24.41 0.02
N ALA A 32 -19.33 -25.15 -0.16
CA ALA A 32 -20.66 -24.54 -0.35
C ALA A 32 -21.08 -23.70 0.88
N CYS A 33 -20.77 -24.19 2.07
CA CYS A 33 -21.02 -23.47 3.31
C CYS A 33 -20.10 -22.24 3.45
N GLN A 34 -18.79 -22.40 3.20
CA GLN A 34 -17.79 -21.35 3.27
C GLN A 34 -18.09 -20.18 2.31
N LEU A 35 -18.54 -20.51 1.09
CA LEU A 35 -18.83 -19.53 0.06
C LEU A 35 -20.28 -19.01 0.10
N ASN A 36 -21.06 -19.46 1.08
CA ASN A 36 -22.48 -19.12 1.21
C ASN A 36 -23.28 -19.35 -0.08
N ILE A 37 -22.92 -20.41 -0.85
CA ILE A 37 -23.60 -20.79 -2.07
C ILE A 37 -24.65 -21.83 -1.76
N PRO A 38 -25.93 -21.65 -2.14
CA PRO A 38 -26.96 -22.67 -1.98
C PRO A 38 -26.52 -23.99 -2.60
N ARG A 39 -26.69 -25.13 -1.89
CA ARG A 39 -26.19 -26.45 -2.30
C ARG A 39 -26.52 -26.83 -3.72
N ALA A 40 -27.74 -26.56 -4.18
CA ALA A 40 -28.17 -26.84 -5.55
C ALA A 40 -27.36 -26.04 -6.59
N SER A 41 -27.14 -24.75 -6.34
CA SER A 41 -26.33 -23.87 -7.19
C SER A 41 -24.86 -24.29 -7.17
N PHE A 42 -24.32 -24.60 -5.99
CA PHE A 42 -22.96 -25.09 -5.83
C PHE A 42 -22.72 -26.37 -6.65
N HIS A 43 -23.58 -27.37 -6.52
CA HIS A 43 -23.45 -28.63 -7.28
C HIS A 43 -23.53 -28.43 -8.79
N ARG A 44 -24.40 -27.53 -9.25
CA ARG A 44 -24.51 -27.18 -10.68
C ARG A 44 -23.22 -26.54 -11.18
N ILE A 45 -22.67 -25.56 -10.46
CA ILE A 45 -21.44 -24.85 -10.85
C ILE A 45 -20.24 -25.80 -10.77
N ALA A 46 -20.12 -26.59 -9.69
CA ALA A 46 -19.05 -27.57 -9.54
C ALA A 46 -19.07 -28.63 -10.68
N ARG A 47 -20.25 -29.02 -11.14
CA ARG A 47 -20.38 -29.95 -12.30
C ARG A 47 -19.89 -29.30 -13.58
N VAL A 48 -20.27 -28.04 -13.86
CA VAL A 48 -19.78 -27.28 -15.03
C VAL A 48 -18.26 -27.17 -15.02
N LEU A 49 -17.68 -26.90 -13.86
CA LEU A 49 -16.22 -26.83 -13.71
C LEU A 49 -15.56 -28.21 -13.88
N ALA A 50 -16.22 -29.27 -13.45
CA ALA A 50 -15.74 -30.63 -13.65
C ALA A 50 -15.82 -31.07 -15.12
N ASP A 51 -16.92 -30.75 -15.81
CA ASP A 51 -17.10 -31.02 -17.25
C ASP A 51 -16.07 -30.26 -18.10
N ALA A 52 -15.67 -29.07 -17.64
CA ALA A 52 -14.56 -28.29 -18.23
C ALA A 52 -13.16 -28.80 -17.83
N GLY A 53 -13.05 -29.84 -17.02
CA GLY A 53 -11.79 -30.42 -16.56
C GLY A 53 -11.02 -29.54 -15.55
N LEU A 54 -11.63 -28.46 -15.04
CA LEU A 54 -11.00 -27.54 -14.10
C LEU A 54 -10.98 -28.09 -12.68
N LEU A 55 -11.89 -29.00 -12.34
CA LEU A 55 -11.86 -29.78 -11.11
C LEU A 55 -12.32 -31.21 -11.34
N THR A 56 -12.12 -32.09 -10.34
CA THR A 56 -12.68 -33.45 -10.30
C THR A 56 -13.53 -33.59 -9.04
N ILE A 57 -14.58 -34.44 -9.14
CA ILE A 57 -15.51 -34.72 -8.04
C ILE A 57 -15.52 -36.23 -7.76
N GLU A 58 -15.00 -36.64 -6.61
CA GLU A 58 -15.01 -38.03 -6.18
C GLU A 58 -15.64 -38.16 -4.77
N ARG A 59 -16.77 -38.82 -4.66
CA ARG A 59 -17.50 -39.05 -3.40
C ARG A 59 -17.70 -37.78 -2.57
N GLY A 60 -18.00 -36.63 -3.25
CA GLY A 60 -18.21 -35.34 -2.62
C GLY A 60 -16.92 -34.58 -2.24
N LEU A 61 -15.76 -35.11 -2.55
CA LEU A 61 -14.48 -34.43 -2.50
C LEU A 61 -14.19 -33.78 -3.86
N LEU A 62 -13.91 -32.49 -3.85
CA LEU A 62 -13.46 -31.74 -5.02
C LEU A 62 -11.94 -31.65 -5.02
N ARG A 63 -11.32 -31.79 -6.18
CA ARG A 63 -9.88 -31.60 -6.39
C ARG A 63 -9.63 -30.78 -7.64
N VAL A 64 -8.47 -30.12 -7.70
CA VAL A 64 -8.01 -29.43 -8.91
C VAL A 64 -7.96 -30.44 -10.07
N GLY A 65 -8.60 -30.11 -11.17
CA GLY A 65 -8.72 -30.97 -12.33
C GLY A 65 -7.52 -30.88 -13.28
N PRO A 66 -7.43 -31.86 -14.23
CA PRO A 66 -6.28 -31.95 -15.13
C PRO A 66 -6.12 -30.74 -16.06
N ALA A 67 -7.21 -30.08 -16.47
CA ALA A 67 -7.14 -28.89 -17.32
C ALA A 67 -6.54 -27.70 -16.57
N CYS A 68 -6.88 -27.55 -15.28
CA CYS A 68 -6.29 -26.52 -14.42
C CYS A 68 -4.80 -26.81 -14.15
N ALA A 69 -4.46 -28.06 -13.85
CA ALA A 69 -3.09 -28.51 -13.67
C ALA A 69 -2.24 -28.33 -14.95
N ALA A 70 -2.80 -28.64 -16.11
CA ALA A 70 -2.15 -28.48 -17.42
C ALA A 70 -1.94 -26.98 -17.75
N PHE A 71 -2.90 -26.11 -17.43
CA PHE A 71 -2.77 -24.67 -17.62
C PHE A 71 -1.65 -24.09 -16.74
N ILE A 72 -1.59 -24.48 -15.48
CA ILE A 72 -0.52 -24.06 -14.55
C ILE A 72 0.84 -24.55 -15.05
N ALA A 73 0.94 -25.83 -15.46
CA ALA A 73 2.17 -26.40 -15.98
C ALA A 73 2.62 -25.76 -17.32
N ALA A 74 1.68 -25.44 -18.22
CA ALA A 74 1.97 -24.77 -19.47
C ALA A 74 2.49 -23.34 -19.26
N ASN A 75 1.90 -22.60 -18.33
CA ASN A 75 2.36 -21.25 -18.00
C ASN A 75 3.71 -21.27 -17.28
N ALA A 76 3.95 -22.19 -16.35
CA ALA A 76 5.24 -22.38 -15.72
C ALA A 76 6.35 -22.73 -16.72
N ALA A 77 6.04 -23.61 -17.68
CA ALA A 77 6.96 -23.98 -18.75
C ALA A 77 7.22 -22.83 -19.75
N ASP A 78 6.24 -21.96 -19.98
CA ASP A 78 6.40 -20.80 -20.86
C ASP A 78 7.20 -19.68 -20.18
N LEU A 79 6.99 -19.43 -18.90
CA LEU A 79 7.82 -18.55 -18.07
C LEU A 79 9.27 -19.05 -18.03
N ALA A 80 9.50 -20.34 -17.78
CA ALA A 80 10.83 -20.92 -17.79
C ALA A 80 11.52 -20.82 -19.17
N ARG A 81 10.77 -20.98 -20.28
CA ARG A 81 11.27 -20.76 -21.64
C ARG A 81 11.60 -19.29 -21.92
N GLN A 82 10.81 -18.37 -21.42
CA GLN A 82 11.07 -16.92 -21.54
C GLN A 82 12.33 -16.53 -20.76
N ASP A 83 12.53 -17.06 -19.57
CA ASP A 83 13.72 -16.82 -18.76
C ASP A 83 14.97 -17.44 -19.39
N ALA A 84 14.89 -18.67 -19.90
CA ALA A 84 16.01 -19.30 -20.64
C ALA A 84 16.38 -18.52 -21.91
N ARG A 85 15.41 -17.98 -22.67
CA ARG A 85 15.65 -17.09 -23.82
C ARG A 85 16.26 -15.76 -23.41
N ARG A 86 15.91 -15.22 -22.26
CA ARG A 86 16.51 -14.01 -21.70
C ARG A 86 17.95 -14.25 -21.29
N GLU A 87 18.23 -15.36 -20.62
CA GLU A 87 19.60 -15.76 -20.24
C GLU A 87 20.49 -16.01 -21.45
N GLN A 88 19.97 -16.67 -22.50
CA GLN A 88 20.71 -16.93 -23.73
C GLN A 88 21.05 -15.65 -24.50
N ARG A 89 20.14 -14.65 -24.48
CA ARG A 89 20.41 -13.31 -25.04
C ARG A 89 21.40 -12.50 -24.19
N ALA A 90 21.46 -12.75 -22.88
CA ALA A 90 22.37 -12.09 -21.95
C ALA A 90 23.82 -12.62 -22.11
N ARG A 91 24.02 -13.92 -22.40
CA ARG A 91 25.32 -14.55 -22.58
C ARG A 91 26.07 -14.08 -23.84
N GLY A 92 25.40 -13.44 -24.80
CA GLY A 92 25.97 -12.97 -26.06
C GLY A 92 26.53 -11.55 -26.04
N ARG A 93 26.53 -10.84 -24.92
CA ARG A 93 27.03 -9.46 -24.82
C ARG A 93 27.93 -9.33 -23.59
N ASN A 94 29.22 -9.04 -23.82
CA ASN A 94 30.16 -8.56 -22.79
C ASN A 94 29.71 -7.16 -22.32
N GLY A 95 28.75 -7.09 -21.42
CA GLY A 95 28.26 -5.89 -20.75
C GLY A 95 27.96 -6.23 -19.30
N PRO A 96 27.74 -5.23 -18.42
CA PRO A 96 27.40 -5.50 -17.00
C PRO A 96 26.24 -6.47 -16.92
N GLN A 97 26.36 -7.44 -16.01
CA GLN A 97 25.39 -8.51 -15.80
C GLN A 97 23.97 -7.94 -15.71
N PRO A 98 22.98 -8.46 -16.45
CA PRO A 98 21.62 -7.99 -16.31
C PRO A 98 21.16 -8.25 -14.87
N VAL A 99 20.78 -7.17 -14.18
CA VAL A 99 20.03 -7.29 -12.92
C VAL A 99 18.76 -8.07 -13.26
N PRO A 100 18.44 -9.16 -12.57
CA PRO A 100 17.21 -9.89 -12.82
C PRO A 100 16.04 -8.91 -12.75
N VAL A 101 15.22 -8.85 -13.79
CA VAL A 101 13.91 -8.21 -13.70
C VAL A 101 13.26 -8.80 -12.45
N LEU A 102 12.79 -7.95 -11.54
CA LEU A 102 12.06 -8.35 -10.34
C LEU A 102 11.15 -9.52 -10.70
N SER A 103 11.54 -10.72 -10.29
CA SER A 103 10.61 -11.82 -10.21
C SER A 103 9.58 -11.34 -9.22
N LEU A 104 8.34 -11.20 -9.64
CA LEU A 104 7.25 -11.10 -8.68
C LEU A 104 7.46 -12.31 -7.77
N GLU A 105 7.76 -12.06 -6.51
CA GLU A 105 7.74 -13.11 -5.49
C GLU A 105 6.42 -13.86 -5.71
N PRO A 106 6.39 -15.20 -5.63
CA PRO A 106 5.15 -15.93 -5.79
C PRO A 106 4.14 -15.29 -4.84
N GLU A 107 3.01 -14.82 -5.39
CA GLU A 107 1.97 -14.17 -4.59
C GLU A 107 1.72 -15.03 -3.35
N ALA A 108 1.85 -14.42 -2.19
CA ALA A 108 1.58 -15.11 -0.93
C ALA A 108 0.17 -15.73 -1.02
N PRO A 109 -0.01 -16.98 -0.59
CA PRO A 109 -1.29 -17.69 -0.74
C PRO A 109 -2.41 -16.81 -0.15
N LEU A 110 -3.50 -16.64 -0.90
CA LEU A 110 -4.66 -15.88 -0.45
C LEU A 110 -5.25 -16.50 0.82
N VAL A 111 -4.98 -15.88 1.95
CA VAL A 111 -5.56 -16.27 3.23
C VAL A 111 -6.80 -15.43 3.48
N LEU A 112 -7.95 -16.09 3.71
CA LEU A 112 -9.20 -15.43 4.01
C LEU A 112 -9.48 -15.46 5.52
N SER A 113 -9.94 -14.35 6.06
CA SER A 113 -10.48 -14.24 7.41
C SER A 113 -11.98 -14.49 7.39
N PRO A 114 -12.51 -15.24 8.37
CA PRO A 114 -13.95 -15.43 8.52
C PRO A 114 -14.65 -14.10 8.86
N PRO A 115 -15.92 -13.96 8.50
CA PRO A 115 -16.70 -12.81 8.90
C PRO A 115 -16.87 -12.77 10.42
N VAL A 116 -16.88 -11.58 10.97
CA VAL A 116 -17.23 -11.37 12.37
C VAL A 116 -18.75 -11.42 12.52
N GLN A 117 -19.25 -12.29 13.41
CA GLN A 117 -20.68 -12.46 13.61
C GLN A 117 -21.29 -11.22 14.25
N ARG A 118 -22.10 -10.49 13.48
CA ARG A 118 -22.80 -9.31 13.96
C ARG A 118 -24.08 -9.72 14.71
N ARG A 119 -24.20 -9.29 15.96
CA ARG A 119 -25.37 -9.63 16.82
C ARG A 119 -26.56 -8.65 16.68
N ARG A 120 -26.44 -7.56 15.89
CA ARG A 120 -27.45 -6.47 15.89
C ARG A 120 -27.81 -6.04 14.48
N SER A 121 -29.13 -5.82 14.24
CA SER A 121 -29.68 -5.26 12.99
C SER A 121 -29.81 -3.73 13.05
N ARG A 122 -28.78 -3.03 13.56
CA ARG A 122 -28.72 -1.57 13.59
C ARG A 122 -27.68 -1.05 12.60
N ARG A 123 -27.71 0.24 12.30
CA ARG A 123 -26.66 0.89 11.51
C ARG A 123 -25.28 0.69 12.14
N LEU A 124 -24.23 0.70 11.33
CA LEU A 124 -22.87 0.42 11.72
C LEU A 124 -22.25 1.54 12.55
N ARG A 125 -21.54 1.20 13.59
CA ARG A 125 -20.69 2.09 14.38
C ARG A 125 -19.25 1.74 14.11
N ILE A 126 -18.50 2.65 13.49
CA ILE A 126 -17.12 2.44 13.09
C ILE A 126 -16.20 3.34 13.89
N GLY A 127 -15.15 2.80 14.47
CA GLY A 127 -14.05 3.54 15.08
C GLY A 127 -12.82 3.57 14.19
N PHE A 128 -12.08 4.66 14.22
CA PHE A 128 -10.73 4.72 13.65
C PHE A 128 -9.75 5.27 14.68
N SER A 129 -8.79 4.44 15.08
CA SER A 129 -7.65 4.83 15.91
C SER A 129 -6.44 5.14 15.03
N ASN A 130 -6.14 6.43 14.87
CA ASN A 130 -5.06 6.95 14.05
C ASN A 130 -3.86 7.35 14.90
N THR A 131 -2.67 7.04 14.43
CA THR A 131 -1.40 7.42 15.06
C THR A 131 -1.29 8.92 15.33
N SER A 132 -1.50 9.76 14.31
CA SER A 132 -1.36 11.22 14.40
C SER A 132 -1.92 11.91 13.17
N MET A 133 -1.96 13.25 13.20
CA MET A 133 -2.24 14.12 12.04
C MET A 133 -1.03 14.95 11.65
N GLY A 134 0.17 14.50 12.01
CA GLY A 134 1.40 15.30 11.95
C GLY A 134 1.97 15.53 10.54
N ASN A 135 1.41 14.89 9.50
CA ASN A 135 1.85 15.10 8.12
C ASN A 135 0.67 15.05 7.13
N PRO A 136 0.84 15.62 5.91
CA PRO A 136 -0.21 15.66 4.88
C PRO A 136 -0.75 14.29 4.47
N TRP A 137 0.10 13.26 4.42
CA TRP A 137 -0.33 11.92 4.06
C TRP A 137 -1.33 11.33 5.07
N ARG A 138 -1.10 11.56 6.37
CA ARG A 138 -2.03 11.14 7.43
C ARG A 138 -3.40 11.82 7.30
N VAL A 139 -3.42 13.09 6.94
CA VAL A 139 -4.64 13.84 6.65
C VAL A 139 -5.37 13.20 5.46
N ALA A 140 -4.65 12.87 4.39
CA ALA A 140 -5.22 12.23 3.22
C ALA A 140 -5.81 10.83 3.54
N LEU A 141 -5.14 10.02 4.36
CA LEU A 141 -5.65 8.73 4.82
C LEU A 141 -6.97 8.88 5.60
N VAL A 142 -7.03 9.83 6.54
CA VAL A 142 -8.25 10.11 7.31
C VAL A 142 -9.38 10.51 6.38
N HIS A 143 -9.14 11.42 5.44
CA HIS A 143 -10.13 11.83 4.45
C HIS A 143 -10.60 10.66 3.57
N SER A 144 -9.69 9.76 3.18
CA SER A 144 -10.06 8.56 2.42
C SER A 144 -11.03 7.66 3.21
N ILE A 145 -10.77 7.45 4.50
CA ILE A 145 -11.66 6.68 5.39
C ILE A 145 -13.01 7.39 5.57
N GLU A 146 -13.00 8.69 5.84
CA GLU A 146 -14.22 9.49 6.02
C GLU A 146 -15.07 9.47 4.75
N HIS A 147 -14.44 9.64 3.58
CA HIS A 147 -15.13 9.58 2.30
C HIS A 147 -15.74 8.20 2.04
N ALA A 148 -14.98 7.13 2.28
CA ALA A 148 -15.48 5.77 2.11
C ALA A 148 -16.67 5.47 3.02
N ALA A 149 -16.59 5.87 4.28
CA ALA A 149 -17.69 5.71 5.23
C ALA A 149 -18.92 6.54 4.82
N ALA A 150 -18.71 7.76 4.28
CA ALA A 150 -19.81 8.58 3.77
C ALA A 150 -20.57 7.92 2.60
N ASN A 151 -19.84 7.21 1.74
CA ASN A 151 -20.43 6.52 0.60
C ASN A 151 -21.33 5.33 1.02
N LEU A 152 -21.20 4.82 2.24
CA LEU A 152 -22.11 3.82 2.81
C LEU A 152 -23.43 4.43 3.30
N GLY A 153 -23.55 5.76 3.35
CA GLY A 153 -24.80 6.48 3.61
C GLY A 153 -25.51 6.04 4.89
N ASP A 154 -26.76 5.63 4.74
CA ASP A 154 -27.64 5.26 5.87
C ASP A 154 -27.23 3.96 6.59
N GLU A 155 -26.29 3.19 6.04
CA GLU A 155 -25.75 2.01 6.71
C GLU A 155 -24.87 2.38 7.92
N ILE A 156 -24.31 3.60 7.94
CA ILE A 156 -23.46 4.11 9.01
C ILE A 156 -24.28 4.92 10.02
N GLU A 157 -24.20 4.54 11.30
CA GLU A 157 -24.73 5.35 12.40
C GLU A 157 -23.76 6.49 12.73
N TRP A 158 -22.47 6.14 12.86
CA TRP A 158 -21.39 7.11 13.03
C TRP A 158 -20.02 6.49 12.70
N LEU A 159 -19.08 7.35 12.27
CA LEU A 159 -17.65 7.11 12.27
C LEU A 159 -17.00 8.01 13.32
N ARG A 160 -16.23 7.45 14.24
CA ARG A 160 -15.43 8.20 15.23
C ARG A 160 -13.96 8.02 14.98
N VAL A 161 -13.26 9.13 14.77
CA VAL A 161 -11.81 9.15 14.57
C VAL A 161 -11.13 9.68 15.83
N ARG A 162 -10.14 8.95 16.34
CA ARG A 162 -9.30 9.34 17.46
C ARG A 162 -7.85 9.42 17.01
N HIS A 163 -7.15 10.45 17.48
CA HIS A 163 -5.76 10.69 17.11
C HIS A 163 -4.87 10.62 18.34
N ALA A 164 -3.99 9.64 18.38
CA ALA A 164 -3.11 9.39 19.52
C ALA A 164 -1.95 10.39 19.66
N GLY A 165 -1.74 11.28 18.67
CA GLY A 165 -0.64 12.25 18.69
C GLY A 165 0.76 11.63 18.75
N GLY A 166 0.92 10.39 18.28
CA GLY A 166 2.14 9.61 18.38
C GLY A 166 2.34 8.89 19.73
N SER A 167 1.43 9.05 20.67
CA SER A 167 1.50 8.42 22.00
C SER A 167 0.95 7.01 21.98
N ARG A 168 1.79 6.02 22.31
CA ARG A 168 1.39 4.62 22.46
C ARG A 168 0.28 4.43 23.51
N LYS A 169 0.49 5.05 24.67
CA LYS A 169 -0.47 4.97 25.79
C LYS A 169 -1.83 5.54 25.40
N GLN A 170 -1.83 6.68 24.70
CA GLN A 170 -3.07 7.30 24.23
C GLN A 170 -3.76 6.39 23.19
N GLN A 171 -3.02 5.78 22.27
CA GLN A 171 -3.62 4.92 21.25
C GLN A 171 -4.30 3.68 21.86
N VAL A 172 -3.69 3.06 22.86
CA VAL A 172 -4.32 1.95 23.59
C VAL A 172 -5.62 2.41 24.27
N ALA A 173 -5.59 3.57 24.94
CA ALA A 173 -6.78 4.15 25.57
C ALA A 173 -7.87 4.49 24.55
N ASP A 174 -7.49 5.01 23.38
CA ASP A 174 -8.41 5.34 22.28
C ASP A 174 -9.10 4.09 21.72
N ILE A 175 -8.35 2.98 21.53
CA ILE A 175 -8.90 1.70 21.08
C ILE A 175 -9.90 1.18 22.12
N GLN A 176 -9.53 1.13 23.39
CA GLN A 176 -10.41 0.67 24.46
C GLN A 176 -11.68 1.50 24.57
N ALA A 177 -11.54 2.83 24.53
CA ALA A 177 -12.70 3.73 24.57
C ALA A 177 -13.66 3.53 23.38
N LEU A 178 -13.15 3.35 22.16
CA LEU A 178 -13.97 3.05 20.99
C LEU A 178 -14.70 1.71 21.16
N VAL A 179 -14.05 0.68 21.67
CA VAL A 179 -14.65 -0.61 21.95
C VAL A 179 -15.73 -0.50 23.02
N ASP A 180 -15.51 0.28 24.10
CA ASP A 180 -16.48 0.51 25.18
C ASP A 180 -17.69 1.36 24.71
N GLU A 181 -17.51 2.23 23.73
CA GLU A 181 -18.59 2.95 23.05
C GLU A 181 -19.43 2.05 22.15
N GLY A 182 -19.03 0.80 21.98
CA GLY A 182 -19.80 -0.24 21.29
C GLY A 182 -19.70 -0.14 19.77
N VAL A 183 -18.49 0.08 19.22
CA VAL A 183 -18.23 -0.06 17.79
C VAL A 183 -18.54 -1.46 17.31
N ASP A 184 -19.03 -1.60 16.10
CA ASP A 184 -19.16 -2.89 15.40
C ASP A 184 -17.82 -3.27 14.74
N GLY A 185 -17.07 -2.25 14.30
CA GLY A 185 -15.80 -2.41 13.65
C GLY A 185 -14.81 -1.29 13.96
N LEU A 186 -13.53 -1.65 13.92
CA LEU A 186 -12.43 -0.79 14.28
C LEU A 186 -11.39 -0.78 13.16
N LEU A 187 -11.00 0.40 12.71
CA LEU A 187 -9.82 0.62 11.89
C LEU A 187 -8.68 1.05 12.80
N VAL A 188 -7.47 0.51 12.59
CA VAL A 188 -6.30 0.86 13.38
C VAL A 188 -5.09 1.09 12.48
N SER A 189 -4.47 2.29 12.57
CA SER A 189 -3.13 2.52 12.06
C SER A 189 -2.17 2.66 13.23
N SER A 190 -1.37 1.61 13.50
CA SER A 190 -0.61 1.50 14.75
C SER A 190 0.51 2.55 14.86
N THR A 191 0.74 3.07 16.07
CA THR A 191 1.94 3.88 16.37
C THR A 191 3.17 3.01 16.33
N ILE A 192 3.14 1.91 17.09
CA ILE A 192 4.16 0.85 17.11
C ILE A 192 3.42 -0.48 17.23
N PRO A 193 3.77 -1.49 16.43
CA PRO A 193 3.06 -2.77 16.36
C PRO A 193 2.79 -3.41 17.71
N ASP A 194 3.81 -3.61 18.53
CA ASP A 194 3.70 -4.32 19.81
C ASP A 194 2.91 -3.54 20.86
N ALA A 195 2.91 -2.21 20.78
CA ALA A 195 2.26 -1.38 21.79
C ALA A 195 0.74 -1.46 21.76
N VAL A 196 0.13 -1.79 20.62
CA VAL A 196 -1.32 -1.86 20.45
C VAL A 196 -1.83 -3.29 20.28
N ALA A 197 -0.92 -4.28 20.26
CA ALA A 197 -1.23 -5.68 20.00
C ALA A 197 -2.31 -6.24 20.95
N GLU A 198 -2.16 -6.03 22.28
CA GLU A 198 -3.12 -6.47 23.27
C GLU A 198 -4.50 -5.80 23.14
N ALA A 199 -4.51 -4.50 22.82
CA ALA A 199 -5.76 -3.77 22.62
C ALA A 199 -6.51 -4.25 21.36
N VAL A 200 -5.78 -4.55 20.28
CA VAL A 200 -6.33 -5.15 19.05
C VAL A 200 -6.88 -6.55 19.34
N ALA A 201 -6.12 -7.41 20.01
CA ALA A 201 -6.57 -8.75 20.40
C ALA A 201 -7.79 -8.69 21.33
N GLY A 202 -7.80 -7.76 22.28
CA GLY A 202 -8.93 -7.53 23.19
C GLY A 202 -10.21 -7.06 22.48
N ALA A 203 -10.09 -6.23 21.43
CA ALA A 203 -11.20 -5.84 20.60
C ALA A 203 -11.78 -7.05 19.82
N MET A 204 -10.93 -7.85 19.20
CA MET A 204 -11.34 -9.08 18.50
C MET A 204 -12.02 -10.09 19.44
N ALA A 205 -11.53 -10.24 20.67
CA ALA A 205 -12.14 -11.11 21.69
C ALA A 205 -13.53 -10.63 22.14
N ARG A 206 -13.90 -9.38 21.87
CA ARG A 206 -15.22 -8.79 22.11
C ARG A 206 -16.13 -8.76 20.88
N ASP A 207 -15.84 -9.58 19.87
CA ASP A 207 -16.55 -9.67 18.59
C ASP A 207 -16.53 -8.33 17.78
N VAL A 208 -15.52 -7.47 17.96
CA VAL A 208 -15.31 -6.28 17.14
C VAL A 208 -14.42 -6.66 15.96
N ALA A 209 -14.89 -6.44 14.73
CA ALA A 209 -14.06 -6.62 13.54
C ALA A 209 -12.92 -5.59 13.53
N VAL A 210 -11.66 -6.02 13.40
CA VAL A 210 -10.51 -5.11 13.38
C VAL A 210 -9.79 -5.18 12.05
N VAL A 211 -9.74 -4.07 11.32
CA VAL A 211 -8.94 -3.92 10.11
C VAL A 211 -7.78 -2.98 10.40
N LEU A 212 -6.57 -3.49 10.18
CA LEU A 212 -5.34 -2.72 10.28
C LEU A 212 -5.12 -1.97 8.96
N VAL A 213 -4.64 -0.74 9.02
CA VAL A 213 -4.40 0.09 7.84
C VAL A 213 -3.05 0.79 7.90
N GLU A 214 -2.30 0.68 6.83
CA GLU A 214 -0.94 1.20 6.60
C GLU A 214 0.10 0.62 7.55
N ARG A 215 -0.12 0.66 8.86
CA ARG A 215 0.73 0.05 9.88
C ARG A 215 -0.04 -1.02 10.62
N GLY A 216 0.51 -2.22 10.59
CA GLY A 216 -0.07 -3.39 11.24
C GLY A 216 0.42 -3.61 12.66
N VAL A 217 0.16 -4.80 13.13
CA VAL A 217 0.71 -5.42 14.34
C VAL A 217 1.40 -6.72 13.93
N SER A 218 2.02 -7.45 14.87
CA SER A 218 2.59 -8.78 14.59
C SER A 218 1.53 -9.71 13.98
N ALA A 219 1.96 -10.58 13.07
CA ALA A 219 1.06 -11.47 12.31
C ALA A 219 0.28 -12.45 13.20
N GLU A 220 0.80 -12.78 14.38
CA GLU A 220 0.17 -13.66 15.37
C GLU A 220 -1.01 -13.00 16.09
N VAL A 221 -1.07 -11.65 16.10
CA VAL A 221 -2.18 -10.91 16.73
C VAL A 221 -3.45 -11.09 15.91
N PRO A 222 -4.55 -11.56 16.51
CA PRO A 222 -5.82 -11.70 15.79
C PRO A 222 -6.30 -10.36 15.23
N HIS A 223 -6.63 -10.34 13.94
CA HIS A 223 -7.26 -9.21 13.26
C HIS A 223 -8.04 -9.72 12.03
N THR A 224 -8.97 -8.95 11.54
CA THR A 224 -9.83 -9.30 10.39
C THR A 224 -9.07 -9.18 9.08
N SER A 225 -8.40 -8.06 8.86
CA SER A 225 -7.62 -7.80 7.63
C SER A 225 -6.52 -6.79 7.91
N PHE A 226 -5.45 -6.83 7.12
CA PHE A 226 -4.42 -5.80 7.09
C PHE A 226 -4.33 -5.22 5.67
N VAL A 227 -4.58 -3.93 5.54
CA VAL A 227 -4.58 -3.18 4.27
C VAL A 227 -3.37 -2.26 4.25
N THR A 228 -2.45 -2.47 3.33
CA THR A 228 -1.22 -1.67 3.19
C THR A 228 -0.74 -1.68 1.75
N ALA A 229 0.39 -1.02 1.46
CA ALA A 229 1.13 -1.18 0.21
C ALA A 229 2.45 -1.90 0.48
N ASP A 230 3.03 -2.52 -0.55
CA ASP A 230 4.33 -3.19 -0.42
C ASP A 230 5.48 -2.17 -0.35
N ASP A 231 5.90 -1.85 0.85
CA ASP A 231 6.98 -0.91 1.12
C ASP A 231 8.34 -1.41 0.58
N ALA A 232 8.56 -2.71 0.53
CA ALA A 232 9.80 -3.26 -0.02
C ALA A 232 9.85 -3.08 -1.56
N VAL A 233 8.72 -3.25 -2.25
CA VAL A 233 8.60 -2.96 -3.70
C VAL A 233 8.87 -1.49 -3.97
N ILE A 234 8.33 -0.57 -3.16
CA ILE A 234 8.59 0.87 -3.27
C ILE A 234 10.09 1.16 -3.14
N GLY A 235 10.72 0.65 -2.08
CA GLY A 235 12.15 0.84 -1.85
C GLY A 235 13.02 0.28 -2.98
N ARG A 236 12.71 -0.93 -3.45
CA ARG A 236 13.41 -1.56 -4.59
C ARG A 236 13.26 -0.76 -5.88
N THR A 237 12.04 -0.38 -6.22
CA THR A 237 11.73 0.30 -7.48
C THR A 237 12.44 1.65 -7.56
N THR A 238 12.37 2.45 -6.51
CA THR A 238 13.00 3.77 -6.47
C THR A 238 14.51 3.70 -6.47
N ALA A 239 15.10 2.77 -5.71
CA ALA A 239 16.54 2.57 -5.70
C ALA A 239 17.06 2.03 -7.04
N LEU A 240 16.34 1.09 -7.68
CA LEU A 240 16.72 0.55 -8.98
C LEU A 240 16.69 1.63 -10.06
N TRP A 241 15.66 2.48 -10.05
CA TRP A 241 15.60 3.62 -10.95
C TRP A 241 16.79 4.57 -10.76
N LEU A 242 17.13 4.89 -9.51
CA LEU A 242 18.25 5.79 -9.22
C LEU A 242 19.58 5.16 -9.64
N ALA A 243 19.82 3.89 -9.31
CA ALA A 243 21.03 3.18 -9.71
C ALA A 243 21.19 3.12 -11.24
N GLU A 244 20.11 2.83 -11.99
CA GLU A 244 20.15 2.79 -13.46
C GLU A 244 20.30 4.21 -14.05
N THR A 245 19.73 5.23 -13.42
CA THR A 245 19.90 6.63 -13.83
C THR A 245 21.34 7.09 -13.67
N LEU A 246 22.02 6.67 -12.60
CA LEU A 246 23.44 6.90 -12.32
C LEU A 246 24.37 5.96 -13.10
N LYS A 247 23.82 5.06 -13.93
CA LYS A 247 24.58 4.03 -14.67
C LYS A 247 25.42 3.10 -13.78
N GLY A 248 25.00 2.95 -12.53
CA GLY A 248 25.63 2.09 -11.54
C GLY A 248 26.84 2.68 -10.84
N GLU A 249 27.07 4.00 -10.91
CA GLU A 249 28.25 4.65 -10.34
C GLU A 249 27.88 5.97 -9.63
N GLY A 250 28.65 6.33 -8.58
CA GLY A 250 28.56 7.61 -7.89
C GLY A 250 28.04 7.52 -6.46
N GLY A 251 28.16 8.64 -5.73
CA GLY A 251 27.75 8.75 -4.33
C GLY A 251 26.25 9.01 -4.17
N VAL A 252 25.61 8.28 -3.28
CA VAL A 252 24.17 8.43 -3.00
C VAL A 252 23.92 8.73 -1.53
N VAL A 253 23.13 9.76 -1.24
CA VAL A 253 22.62 10.04 0.10
C VAL A 253 21.22 9.43 0.25
N LEU A 254 21.00 8.67 1.33
CA LEU A 254 19.72 8.04 1.62
C LEU A 254 18.99 8.82 2.72
N LEU A 255 17.78 9.30 2.40
CA LEU A 255 16.89 9.95 3.36
C LEU A 255 15.74 9.01 3.67
N SER A 256 15.67 8.55 4.92
CA SER A 256 14.61 7.67 5.40
C SER A 256 13.72 8.37 6.42
N GLY A 257 12.53 7.84 6.63
CA GLY A 257 11.55 8.40 7.53
C GLY A 257 11.91 8.24 9.01
N ARG A 258 11.05 7.56 9.77
CA ARG A 258 11.29 7.28 11.20
C ARG A 258 11.96 5.94 11.37
N ALA A 259 13.01 5.89 12.19
CA ALA A 259 13.76 4.67 12.46
C ALA A 259 12.93 3.56 13.13
N ASP A 260 11.86 3.93 13.87
CA ASP A 260 10.95 3.00 14.54
C ASP A 260 9.70 2.63 13.70
N ALA A 261 9.60 3.12 12.46
CA ALA A 261 8.47 2.86 11.60
C ALA A 261 8.76 1.77 10.57
N VAL A 262 7.96 0.70 10.58
CA VAL A 262 8.10 -0.45 9.68
C VAL A 262 8.18 -0.05 8.20
N PRO A 263 7.33 0.85 7.64
CA PRO A 263 7.45 1.28 6.25
C PRO A 263 8.83 1.85 5.91
N ALA A 264 9.38 2.71 6.77
CA ALA A 264 10.71 3.30 6.53
C ALA A 264 11.82 2.26 6.57
N GLN A 265 11.74 1.31 7.51
CA GLN A 265 12.71 0.21 7.62
C GLN A 265 12.69 -0.70 6.39
N LEU A 266 11.49 -1.10 5.92
CA LEU A 266 11.33 -1.97 4.75
C LEU A 266 11.81 -1.29 3.47
N ARG A 267 11.43 -0.02 3.25
CA ARG A 267 11.88 0.76 2.08
C ARG A 267 13.40 0.89 2.07
N LEU A 268 13.99 1.27 3.21
CA LEU A 268 15.45 1.46 3.32
C LEU A 268 16.21 0.14 3.15
N ALA A 269 15.76 -0.95 3.76
CA ALA A 269 16.38 -2.27 3.62
C ALA A 269 16.38 -2.71 2.15
N ALA A 270 15.23 -2.63 1.48
CA ALA A 270 15.09 -2.98 0.08
C ALA A 270 15.92 -2.08 -0.86
N ALA A 271 16.03 -0.77 -0.56
CA ALA A 271 16.88 0.14 -1.32
C ALA A 271 18.37 -0.22 -1.18
N ARG A 272 18.82 -0.54 0.03
CA ARG A 272 20.22 -0.98 0.28
C ARG A 272 20.56 -2.28 -0.42
N GLU A 273 19.63 -3.25 -0.46
CA GLU A 273 19.79 -4.48 -1.22
C GLU A 273 19.99 -4.22 -2.72
N VAL A 274 19.29 -3.23 -3.28
CA VAL A 274 19.47 -2.83 -4.67
C VAL A 274 20.84 -2.20 -4.86
N PHE A 275 21.20 -1.17 -4.07
CA PHE A 275 22.48 -0.47 -4.22
C PHE A 275 23.68 -1.41 -4.04
N ALA A 276 23.59 -2.42 -3.16
CA ALA A 276 24.63 -3.43 -2.99
C ALA A 276 24.94 -4.25 -4.26
N ARG A 277 24.01 -4.27 -5.24
CA ARG A 277 24.23 -4.93 -6.55
C ARG A 277 24.98 -4.06 -7.56
N PHE A 278 25.25 -2.81 -7.23
CA PHE A 278 25.97 -1.85 -8.06
C PHE A 278 27.27 -1.41 -7.36
N PRO A 279 28.38 -2.13 -7.55
CA PRO A 279 29.62 -1.87 -6.81
C PRO A 279 30.22 -0.47 -6.99
N GLY A 280 29.85 0.22 -8.08
CA GLY A 280 30.27 1.60 -8.33
C GLY A 280 29.42 2.65 -7.60
N ILE A 281 28.33 2.25 -6.91
CA ILE A 281 27.53 3.15 -6.09
C ILE A 281 28.02 3.10 -4.65
N GLU A 282 28.40 4.26 -4.13
CA GLU A 282 28.75 4.45 -2.73
C GLU A 282 27.60 5.10 -1.95
N ILE A 283 27.16 4.49 -0.85
CA ILE A 283 26.22 5.15 0.08
C ILE A 283 27.02 6.08 0.98
N LEU A 284 26.99 7.39 0.66
CA LEU A 284 27.73 8.42 1.40
C LEU A 284 27.19 8.65 2.79
N ASP A 285 25.87 8.61 2.94
CA ASP A 285 25.20 8.81 4.23
C ASP A 285 23.80 8.16 4.24
N THR A 286 23.28 7.89 5.45
CA THR A 286 21.92 7.43 5.69
C THR A 286 21.31 8.23 6.82
N ILE A 287 20.31 9.03 6.51
CA ILE A 287 19.78 10.07 7.39
C ILE A 287 18.31 9.79 7.71
N TRP A 288 17.98 9.73 9.00
CA TRP A 288 16.62 9.63 9.49
C TRP A 288 16.01 11.00 9.65
N THR A 289 14.98 11.32 8.89
CA THR A 289 14.40 12.65 8.79
C THR A 289 13.02 12.78 9.45
N ASP A 290 12.47 11.68 9.99
CA ASP A 290 11.13 11.57 10.56
C ASP A 290 10.01 11.97 9.57
N TRP A 291 10.27 11.91 8.25
CA TRP A 291 9.42 12.45 7.17
C TRP A 291 9.15 13.96 7.32
N GLU A 292 10.06 14.70 7.95
CA GLU A 292 9.93 16.13 8.14
C GLU A 292 10.77 16.91 7.11
N ARG A 293 10.10 17.80 6.35
CA ARG A 293 10.74 18.65 5.33
C ARG A 293 11.91 19.46 5.88
N ASN A 294 11.71 20.15 7.00
CA ASN A 294 12.75 21.03 7.56
C ASN A 294 13.95 20.24 8.09
N ARG A 295 13.73 19.04 8.63
CA ARG A 295 14.81 18.16 9.06
C ARG A 295 15.59 17.65 7.86
N ALA A 296 14.90 17.16 6.81
CA ALA A 296 15.53 16.77 5.56
C ALA A 296 16.38 17.90 4.98
N ARG A 297 15.83 19.13 4.90
CA ARG A 297 16.54 20.31 4.38
C ARG A 297 17.84 20.58 5.14
N ARG A 298 17.79 20.66 6.48
CA ARG A 298 19.02 20.87 7.30
C ARG A 298 20.05 19.77 7.10
N SER A 299 19.62 18.52 7.19
CA SER A 299 20.55 17.39 7.07
C SER A 299 21.15 17.28 5.67
N VAL A 300 20.40 17.61 4.62
CA VAL A 300 20.95 17.65 3.25
C VAL A 300 21.90 18.83 3.06
N SER A 301 21.64 20.01 3.66
CA SER A 301 22.61 21.12 3.66
C SER A 301 23.94 20.69 4.32
N GLU A 302 23.91 19.95 5.41
CA GLU A 302 25.09 19.38 6.06
C GLU A 302 25.79 18.35 5.15
N ALA A 303 25.03 17.51 4.47
CA ALA A 303 25.59 16.52 3.51
C ALA A 303 26.23 17.22 2.31
N ILE A 304 25.63 18.28 1.76
CA ILE A 304 26.21 19.08 0.67
C ILE A 304 27.51 19.73 1.13
N ALA A 305 27.55 20.29 2.32
CA ALA A 305 28.79 20.89 2.88
C ALA A 305 29.91 19.86 3.04
N ARG A 306 29.60 18.59 3.30
CA ARG A 306 30.57 17.50 3.50
C ARG A 306 31.00 16.87 2.17
N TRP A 307 30.09 16.61 1.27
CA TRP A 307 30.29 15.75 0.10
C TRP A 307 30.26 16.52 -1.22
N GLY A 308 29.62 17.71 -1.27
CA GLY A 308 29.52 18.57 -2.45
C GLY A 308 29.14 17.79 -3.71
N ASP A 309 29.94 17.96 -4.76
CA ASP A 309 29.71 17.31 -6.06
C ASP A 309 29.87 15.78 -6.08
N SER A 310 30.33 15.17 -4.98
CA SER A 310 30.34 13.72 -4.85
C SER A 310 28.92 13.15 -4.68
N ILE A 311 27.92 13.99 -4.37
CA ILE A 311 26.52 13.55 -4.31
C ILE A 311 25.98 13.43 -5.74
N ALA A 312 26.01 12.23 -6.30
CA ALA A 312 25.49 11.94 -7.62
C ALA A 312 23.98 11.71 -7.65
N GLY A 313 23.37 11.35 -6.52
CA GLY A 313 21.94 11.12 -6.39
C GLY A 313 21.43 11.14 -4.95
N VAL A 314 20.13 11.39 -4.77
CA VAL A 314 19.47 11.37 -3.46
C VAL A 314 18.29 10.42 -3.51
N TRP A 315 18.33 9.40 -2.65
CA TRP A 315 17.21 8.50 -2.45
C TRP A 315 16.37 8.97 -1.25
N CYS A 316 15.12 9.35 -1.53
CA CYS A 316 14.14 9.73 -0.52
C CYS A 316 13.02 8.70 -0.51
N ASP A 317 12.63 8.21 0.66
CA ASP A 317 11.54 7.26 0.81
C ASP A 317 10.14 7.92 0.77
N SER A 318 10.07 9.27 0.74
CA SER A 318 8.82 10.03 0.62
C SER A 318 9.01 11.42 0.01
N GLY A 319 7.91 12.06 -0.39
CA GLY A 319 7.93 13.39 -1.01
C GLY A 319 8.33 14.53 -0.08
N GLN A 320 8.03 14.46 1.22
CA GLN A 320 8.42 15.51 2.17
C GLN A 320 9.94 15.66 2.27
N GLN A 321 10.65 14.55 2.23
CA GLN A 321 12.12 14.54 2.20
C GLN A 321 12.65 15.08 0.89
N GLY A 322 12.02 14.69 -0.24
CA GLY A 322 12.35 15.20 -1.55
C GLY A 322 12.20 16.72 -1.64
N VAL A 323 11.14 17.28 -1.05
CA VAL A 323 10.95 18.73 -0.93
C VAL A 323 12.12 19.38 -0.19
N GLY A 324 12.41 18.89 1.04
CA GLY A 324 13.50 19.47 1.84
C GLY A 324 14.88 19.33 1.18
N SER A 325 15.11 18.20 0.52
CA SER A 325 16.35 17.94 -0.21
C SER A 325 16.54 18.91 -1.39
N ILE A 326 15.54 19.04 -2.28
CA ILE A 326 15.62 19.95 -3.42
C ILE A 326 15.85 21.39 -2.94
N GLU A 327 15.16 21.83 -1.88
CA GLU A 327 15.36 23.17 -1.30
C GLU A 327 16.79 23.38 -0.79
N ALA A 328 17.39 22.38 -0.14
CA ALA A 328 18.77 22.46 0.32
C ALA A 328 19.76 22.66 -0.83
N PHE A 329 19.57 21.95 -1.96
CA PHE A 329 20.39 22.13 -3.15
C PHE A 329 20.21 23.52 -3.79
N VAL A 330 18.97 24.03 -3.84
CA VAL A 330 18.67 25.39 -4.33
C VAL A 330 19.34 26.44 -3.46
N GLU A 331 19.26 26.31 -2.13
CA GLU A 331 19.90 27.20 -1.17
C GLU A 331 21.44 27.15 -1.25
N ALA A 332 22.00 26.00 -1.63
CA ALA A 332 23.43 25.85 -1.87
C ALA A 332 23.88 26.40 -3.25
N GLY A 333 22.96 26.96 -4.06
CA GLY A 333 23.27 27.61 -5.31
C GLY A 333 23.22 26.70 -6.54
N TYR A 334 22.71 25.46 -6.44
CA TYR A 334 22.53 24.59 -7.60
C TYR A 334 21.40 25.13 -8.50
N GLY A 335 21.71 25.32 -9.77
CA GLY A 335 20.76 25.82 -10.76
C GLY A 335 19.82 24.74 -11.31
N PRO A 336 18.81 25.15 -12.11
CA PRO A 336 17.93 24.19 -12.77
C PRO A 336 18.70 23.20 -13.64
N GLY A 337 18.41 21.90 -13.48
CA GLY A 337 19.07 20.83 -14.20
C GLY A 337 20.45 20.40 -13.66
N THR A 338 20.99 21.08 -12.63
CA THR A 338 22.25 20.70 -11.98
C THR A 338 22.05 19.97 -10.64
N ILE A 339 20.84 19.99 -10.11
CA ILE A 339 20.48 19.22 -8.91
C ILE A 339 20.52 17.73 -9.26
N PRO A 340 21.19 16.89 -8.45
CA PRO A 340 21.25 15.45 -8.67
C PRO A 340 19.88 14.81 -8.85
N PRO A 341 19.74 13.66 -9.54
CA PRO A 341 18.50 12.93 -9.60
C PRO A 341 18.01 12.52 -8.21
N HIS A 342 16.70 12.65 -8.01
CA HIS A 342 16.03 12.37 -6.74
C HIS A 342 14.99 11.26 -6.86
N THR A 343 14.76 10.54 -5.78
CA THR A 343 13.51 9.83 -5.58
C THR A 343 12.60 10.63 -4.65
N GLY A 344 11.32 10.34 -4.65
CA GLY A 344 10.37 11.05 -3.79
C GLY A 344 8.95 10.54 -3.98
N GLY A 345 7.97 11.40 -3.84
CA GLY A 345 6.59 11.01 -4.14
C GLY A 345 5.53 11.97 -3.62
N ASP A 346 4.35 11.58 -3.87
CA ASP A 346 3.02 11.86 -3.36
C ASP A 346 2.62 13.31 -3.03
N ILE A 347 3.52 14.19 -2.60
CA ILE A 347 3.15 15.57 -2.26
C ILE A 347 3.31 16.53 -3.43
N ASN A 348 2.28 17.34 -3.71
CA ASN A 348 2.22 18.25 -4.84
C ASN A 348 3.43 19.20 -4.94
N LEU A 349 3.94 19.70 -3.81
CA LEU A 349 5.11 20.57 -3.78
C LEU A 349 6.37 19.87 -4.31
N CYS A 350 6.54 18.58 -4.02
CA CYS A 350 7.69 17.81 -4.51
C CYS A 350 7.72 17.80 -6.06
N TYR A 351 6.57 17.58 -6.67
CA TYR A 351 6.41 17.61 -8.13
C TYR A 351 6.64 19.02 -8.72
N LYS A 352 6.06 20.05 -8.06
CA LYS A 352 6.26 21.45 -8.50
C LYS A 352 7.74 21.86 -8.46
N LEU A 353 8.46 21.50 -7.39
CA LEU A 353 9.89 21.77 -7.26
C LEU A 353 10.72 21.01 -8.27
N ALA A 354 10.41 19.72 -8.49
CA ALA A 354 11.13 18.91 -9.48
C ALA A 354 11.02 19.50 -10.89
N ILE A 355 9.83 19.97 -11.31
CA ILE A 355 9.64 20.63 -12.59
C ILE A 355 10.37 21.97 -12.64
N ARG A 356 10.15 22.83 -11.62
CA ARG A 356 10.73 24.19 -11.58
C ARG A 356 12.26 24.16 -11.66
N HIS A 357 12.89 23.22 -10.99
CA HIS A 357 14.34 23.09 -10.92
C HIS A 357 14.91 22.01 -11.85
N GLN A 358 14.07 21.47 -12.74
CA GLN A 358 14.44 20.44 -13.71
C GLN A 358 15.17 19.25 -13.08
N VAL A 359 14.70 18.81 -11.90
CA VAL A 359 15.24 17.66 -11.20
C VAL A 359 14.71 16.39 -11.85
N ARG A 360 15.61 15.53 -12.31
CA ARG A 360 15.24 14.20 -12.79
C ARG A 360 14.75 13.36 -11.63
N MET A 361 13.51 12.88 -11.69
CA MET A 361 12.85 12.25 -10.54
C MET A 361 12.05 11.00 -10.91
N VAL A 362 12.09 10.02 -10.01
CA VAL A 362 11.05 9.01 -9.83
C VAL A 362 10.31 9.30 -8.53
N ALA A 363 9.00 9.30 -8.61
CA ALA A 363 8.13 9.42 -7.46
C ALA A 363 7.27 8.17 -7.35
N THR A 364 7.02 7.72 -6.13
CA THR A 364 6.02 6.70 -5.85
C THR A 364 4.83 7.34 -5.17
N ASP A 365 3.67 6.96 -5.66
CA ASP A 365 2.39 7.40 -5.15
C ASP A 365 1.94 6.42 -4.07
N TYR A 366 2.32 6.69 -2.81
CA TYR A 366 1.90 5.87 -1.66
C TYR A 366 0.42 6.09 -1.39
N PRO A 367 -0.45 5.07 -1.62
CA PRO A 367 -1.87 5.33 -1.86
C PRO A 367 -2.67 5.58 -0.58
N PRO A 368 -3.20 6.79 -0.31
CA PRO A 368 -4.19 7.01 0.75
C PRO A 368 -5.48 6.21 0.55
N ALA A 369 -5.69 5.67 -0.67
CA ALA A 369 -6.77 4.73 -0.99
C ALA A 369 -6.80 3.47 -0.10
N MET A 370 -5.73 3.18 0.64
CA MET A 370 -5.75 2.19 1.72
C MET A 370 -6.91 2.43 2.69
N GLY A 371 -7.27 3.68 2.96
CA GLY A 371 -8.40 4.05 3.81
C GLY A 371 -9.73 3.56 3.24
N LEU A 372 -9.97 3.79 1.96
CA LEU A 372 -11.14 3.27 1.25
C LEU A 372 -11.20 1.74 1.32
N ARG A 373 -10.10 1.07 0.97
CA ARG A 373 -10.02 -0.39 0.97
C ARG A 373 -10.19 -0.99 2.37
N ALA A 374 -9.72 -0.30 3.40
CA ALA A 374 -9.91 -0.73 4.79
C ALA A 374 -11.38 -0.64 5.23
N VAL A 375 -12.09 0.43 4.83
CA VAL A 375 -13.55 0.56 5.09
C VAL A 375 -14.32 -0.51 4.31
N GLU A 376 -13.99 -0.76 3.05
CA GLU A 376 -14.62 -1.81 2.23
C GLU A 376 -14.42 -3.20 2.85
N ALA A 377 -13.21 -3.54 3.28
CA ALA A 377 -12.92 -4.82 3.92
C ALA A 377 -13.67 -4.97 5.25
N LEU A 378 -13.70 -3.90 6.06
CA LEU A 378 -14.45 -3.88 7.32
C LEU A 378 -15.93 -4.08 7.08
N HIS A 379 -16.52 -3.32 6.16
CA HIS A 379 -17.93 -3.41 5.79
C HIS A 379 -18.29 -4.81 5.28
N ALA A 380 -17.48 -5.37 4.37
CA ALA A 380 -17.69 -6.72 3.84
C ALA A 380 -17.68 -7.78 4.97
N SER A 381 -16.73 -7.71 5.90
CA SER A 381 -16.68 -8.63 7.05
C SER A 381 -17.92 -8.51 7.94
N LEU A 382 -18.36 -7.27 8.23
CA LEU A 382 -19.56 -7.01 9.03
C LEU A 382 -20.87 -7.38 8.31
N ALA A 383 -20.86 -7.44 6.98
CA ALA A 383 -21.95 -7.95 6.15
C ALA A 383 -21.99 -9.50 6.07
N GLY A 384 -21.07 -10.20 6.73
CA GLY A 384 -21.03 -11.66 6.76
C GLY A 384 -20.16 -12.29 5.66
N ASN A 385 -19.35 -11.51 4.96
CA ASN A 385 -18.47 -11.99 3.90
C ASN A 385 -17.06 -12.34 4.45
N TRP A 386 -16.43 -13.32 3.81
CA TRP A 386 -15.01 -13.59 3.99
C TRP A 386 -14.20 -12.48 3.33
N VAL A 387 -13.14 -12.04 3.98
CA VAL A 387 -12.26 -10.97 3.46
C VAL A 387 -10.81 -11.45 3.42
N PRO A 388 -10.00 -10.97 2.47
CA PRO A 388 -8.57 -11.25 2.48
C PRO A 388 -7.93 -10.78 3.79
N ARG A 389 -7.11 -11.65 4.40
CA ARG A 389 -6.37 -11.28 5.61
C ARG A 389 -5.32 -10.21 5.34
N PHE A 390 -4.82 -10.16 4.11
CA PHE A 390 -3.89 -9.15 3.64
C PHE A 390 -4.41 -8.56 2.32
N ILE A 391 -4.44 -7.25 2.22
CA ILE A 391 -4.83 -6.51 1.02
C ILE A 391 -3.70 -5.56 0.66
N ASP A 392 -3.02 -5.86 -0.44
CA ASP A 392 -2.06 -4.94 -1.04
C ASP A 392 -2.79 -3.89 -1.88
N VAL A 393 -2.43 -2.63 -1.65
CA VAL A 393 -2.92 -1.50 -2.45
C VAL A 393 -1.75 -0.98 -3.27
N PRO A 394 -1.73 -1.25 -4.58
CA PRO A 394 -0.57 -0.95 -5.40
C PRO A 394 -0.26 0.54 -5.42
N SER A 395 1.03 0.84 -5.39
CA SER A 395 1.56 2.20 -5.55
C SER A 395 1.87 2.48 -7.01
N ASP A 396 1.44 3.63 -7.51
CA ASP A 396 1.81 4.08 -8.84
C ASP A 396 3.23 4.68 -8.85
N VAL A 397 3.88 4.59 -10.02
CA VAL A 397 5.19 5.19 -10.28
C VAL A 397 5.01 6.38 -11.22
N VAL A 398 5.46 7.55 -10.80
CA VAL A 398 5.42 8.79 -11.58
C VAL A 398 6.86 9.18 -11.95
N LEU A 399 7.11 9.43 -13.23
CA LEU A 399 8.45 9.73 -13.75
C LEU A 399 8.53 11.13 -14.34
N SER A 400 9.64 11.83 -14.13
CA SER A 400 9.97 13.00 -14.96
C SER A 400 9.96 12.60 -16.43
N ARG A 401 9.59 13.52 -17.32
CA ARG A 401 9.54 13.28 -18.78
C ARG A 401 10.89 12.78 -19.29
N GLY A 402 10.88 11.65 -19.98
CA GLY A 402 12.09 11.00 -20.49
C GLY A 402 12.99 10.36 -19.43
N ALA A 403 12.51 10.20 -18.19
CA ALA A 403 13.28 9.60 -17.10
C ALA A 403 13.07 8.07 -16.96
N ALA A 404 12.33 7.43 -17.86
CA ALA A 404 12.22 5.98 -17.87
C ALA A 404 13.60 5.33 -17.98
N THR A 405 13.83 4.29 -17.22
CA THR A 405 15.04 3.48 -17.26
C THR A 405 14.76 2.13 -17.89
N ARG A 406 15.76 1.25 -17.93
CA ARG A 406 15.58 -0.11 -18.46
C ARG A 406 14.54 -0.90 -17.68
N SER A 407 14.58 -0.82 -16.36
CA SER A 407 13.78 -1.65 -15.45
C SER A 407 12.56 -0.90 -14.89
N VAL A 408 12.61 0.43 -14.79
CA VAL A 408 11.52 1.23 -14.22
C VAL A 408 10.89 2.10 -15.31
N ARG A 409 9.63 1.80 -15.60
CA ARG A 409 8.82 2.48 -16.63
C ARG A 409 7.45 2.78 -16.07
N SER A 410 6.88 3.91 -16.49
CA SER A 410 5.50 4.28 -16.16
C SER A 410 4.90 5.11 -17.29
N ASN A 411 3.59 5.04 -17.42
CA ASN A 411 2.80 5.92 -18.28
C ASN A 411 2.45 7.24 -17.57
N LEU A 412 2.67 7.33 -16.24
CA LEU A 412 2.44 8.54 -15.48
C LEU A 412 3.66 9.44 -15.57
N VAL A 413 3.47 10.60 -16.21
CA VAL A 413 4.50 11.61 -16.37
C VAL A 413 4.26 12.72 -15.34
N LEU A 414 5.33 13.13 -14.68
CA LEU A 414 5.30 14.08 -13.57
C LEU A 414 4.69 15.44 -14.00
N ASP A 415 5.00 15.90 -15.22
CA ASP A 415 4.46 17.14 -15.78
C ASP A 415 2.93 17.13 -15.94
N ASP A 416 2.36 15.95 -16.22
CA ASP A 416 0.92 15.75 -16.41
C ASP A 416 0.22 15.41 -15.09
N HIS A 417 0.98 14.92 -14.09
CA HIS A 417 0.47 14.51 -12.78
C HIS A 417 0.38 15.68 -11.79
N VAL A 418 1.30 16.64 -11.85
CA VAL A 418 1.34 17.81 -10.96
C VAL A 418 0.06 18.65 -11.07
N ARG A 419 -0.37 19.19 -9.93
CA ARG A 419 -1.55 20.09 -9.87
C ARG A 419 -1.13 21.49 -9.46
N TRP A 420 -0.94 22.35 -10.48
CA TRP A 420 -0.58 23.77 -10.26
C TRP A 420 -1.70 24.57 -9.60
N ASP A 421 -2.94 24.16 -9.79
CA ASP A 421 -4.16 24.77 -9.27
C ASP A 421 -4.48 24.36 -7.81
N LEU A 422 -3.76 23.38 -7.25
CA LEU A 422 -3.99 22.88 -5.92
C LEU A 422 -2.86 23.26 -4.94
N PRO A 423 -3.15 23.26 -3.62
CA PRO A 423 -2.16 23.58 -2.59
C PRO A 423 -0.92 22.68 -2.62
N ASP A 424 0.19 23.24 -2.17
CA ASP A 424 1.50 22.58 -2.16
C ASP A 424 1.57 21.36 -1.24
N ASN A 425 0.85 21.40 -0.13
CA ASN A 425 0.82 20.34 0.87
C ASN A 425 -0.19 19.21 0.55
N LEU A 426 -0.83 19.25 -0.61
CA LEU A 426 -1.77 18.22 -1.00
C LEU A 426 -1.03 16.95 -1.44
N ILE A 427 -1.53 15.80 -0.98
CA ILE A 427 -1.11 14.48 -1.48
C ILE A 427 -1.87 14.21 -2.78
N LEU A 428 -1.14 13.88 -3.85
CA LEU A 428 -1.71 13.55 -5.16
C LEU A 428 -1.87 12.06 -5.40
N GLY A 429 -1.78 11.27 -4.35
CA GLY A 429 -1.78 9.83 -4.38
C GLY A 429 -3.00 9.17 -5.00
N SER A 430 -2.85 7.93 -5.49
CA SER A 430 -3.92 7.14 -6.08
C SER A 430 -5.12 7.01 -5.12
N GLY A 431 -6.31 7.21 -5.67
CA GLY A 431 -7.55 7.34 -4.90
C GLY A 431 -7.87 8.76 -4.48
N LEU A 432 -6.90 9.68 -4.55
CA LEU A 432 -7.09 11.12 -4.32
C LEU A 432 -6.69 11.96 -5.56
N GLY A 433 -6.46 11.34 -6.70
CA GLY A 433 -5.88 11.89 -7.93
C GLY A 433 -6.42 13.25 -8.42
N PRO A 434 -6.26 13.59 -9.70
CA PRO A 434 -6.58 14.93 -10.24
C PRO A 434 -8.00 15.43 -9.98
N SER A 435 -8.95 14.53 -9.71
CA SER A 435 -10.33 14.85 -9.34
C SER A 435 -10.55 15.10 -7.85
N TYR A 436 -9.54 14.87 -7.00
CA TYR A 436 -9.66 15.09 -5.56
C TYR A 436 -9.88 16.57 -5.26
N ASN A 437 -10.99 16.87 -4.60
CA ASN A 437 -11.29 18.21 -4.13
C ASN A 437 -11.39 18.22 -2.60
N PRO A 438 -10.34 18.66 -1.88
CA PRO A 438 -10.34 18.67 -0.42
C PRO A 438 -11.45 19.58 0.17
N ARG A 439 -11.97 20.55 -0.61
CA ARG A 439 -13.07 21.40 -0.19
C ARG A 439 -14.44 20.71 -0.26
N ALA A 440 -14.57 19.64 -1.05
CA ALA A 440 -15.79 18.85 -1.15
C ALA A 440 -15.99 17.90 0.06
N PHE A 441 -14.93 17.61 0.79
CA PHE A 441 -14.95 16.70 1.95
C PHE A 441 -15.41 17.40 3.23
N ARG A 442 -16.62 17.92 3.23
CA ARG A 442 -17.29 18.34 4.45
C ARG A 442 -18.25 17.23 4.89
N ILE A 443 -17.70 16.15 5.39
CA ILE A 443 -18.50 15.07 5.95
C ILE A 443 -19.00 15.51 7.32
N ARG A 444 -20.32 15.69 7.44
CA ARG A 444 -20.99 15.93 8.71
C ARG A 444 -21.65 14.63 9.15
N TYR A 445 -20.96 13.85 9.98
CA TYR A 445 -21.64 12.82 10.74
C TYR A 445 -22.23 13.42 12.01
N PRO A 446 -23.51 13.16 12.34
CA PRO A 446 -24.02 13.43 13.67
C PRO A 446 -23.21 12.62 14.68
N GLY A 447 -22.44 13.28 15.54
CA GLY A 447 -21.61 12.64 16.55
C GLY A 447 -20.10 12.59 16.23
N ASN A 448 -19.64 13.12 15.12
CA ASN A 448 -18.23 13.29 14.86
C ASN A 448 -17.64 14.37 15.78
N VAL A 449 -17.00 13.94 16.86
CA VAL A 449 -16.25 14.85 17.74
C VAL A 449 -14.88 15.07 17.11
N TYR A 450 -14.83 15.91 16.09
CA TYR A 450 -13.57 16.49 15.62
C TYR A 450 -13.04 17.38 16.73
N ASN A 451 -12.03 16.95 17.44
CA ASN A 451 -11.34 17.83 18.36
C ASN A 451 -10.50 18.83 17.55
N ARG A 452 -11.12 19.97 17.17
CA ARG A 452 -10.50 21.03 16.36
C ARG A 452 -9.22 21.60 16.97
N SER A 453 -8.99 21.37 18.25
CA SER A 453 -7.82 21.89 18.98
C SER A 453 -6.52 21.13 18.72
N ALA A 454 -6.57 19.93 18.13
CA ALA A 454 -5.39 19.11 17.85
C ALA A 454 -5.03 19.02 16.36
N ALA A 455 -5.86 19.55 15.46
CA ALA A 455 -5.52 19.63 14.05
C ALA A 455 -4.52 20.80 13.86
N PRO A 456 -3.32 20.58 13.27
CA PRO A 456 -2.57 21.70 12.76
C PRO A 456 -3.51 22.46 11.80
N GLN A 457 -3.57 23.78 11.94
CA GLN A 457 -4.30 24.61 10.98
C GLN A 457 -3.68 24.35 9.61
N VAL A 458 -4.24 23.39 8.88
CA VAL A 458 -4.01 23.26 7.46
C VAL A 458 -4.74 24.45 6.86
N LEU A 459 -4.00 25.55 6.66
CA LEU A 459 -4.48 26.67 5.88
C LEU A 459 -4.86 26.12 4.52
N LEU A 460 -6.16 26.10 4.26
CA LEU A 460 -6.75 25.83 2.96
C LEU A 460 -6.32 26.89 1.93
#